data_6b1ae31dd1ca2dc9f751973fccdde348
#
_entry.id   6b1ae31dd1ca2dc9f751973fccdde348
#
_cell.length_a   1.000
_cell.length_b   1.000
_cell.length_c   1.000
_cell.angle_alpha   90.00
_cell.angle_beta   90.00
_cell.angle_gamma   90.00
#
_symmetry.space_group_name_H-M   'P 1'
#
loop_
_entity.id
_entity.type
_entity.pdbx_description
1 polymer ?
#
loop_
_entity_poly.entity_id
_entity_poly.type
_entity_poly.pdbx_seq_one_letter_code
_entity_poly.pdbx_strand_id
1 'polypeptide(L)'
;MDLIPQLRASLLAISLPAPSTAFLTTLVASRSPPPPLPSLIATAKARLLACDLAAPAALLDAAMLPALPAAAMAADASSARLSRDVHVQVLDVENLSVSRWDQIEELEAVARGERTRGRQVVRVAAGADDDAAVAPDNDGPRSRRDAVAAVAGPSATHRLVLQDCRGNRVYAVELRRIDRIGIGKTNIGEKMLLRAGTVVARGTVLLTPETCLPLGGRIEAWHEAWAESRLQRLKDVVGGRHTR
;
A
#
# COMPACT_ATOMS: atom_id res chain seq x y z
N MET A 1 -12.93 34.74 4.44
CA MET A 1 -12.53 33.56 5.26
C MET A 1 -11.20 33.07 4.73
N ASP A 2 -10.27 32.79 5.62
CA ASP A 2 -8.95 32.31 5.21
C ASP A 2 -9.03 30.83 4.78
N LEU A 3 -8.82 30.54 3.49
CA LEU A 3 -8.92 29.21 2.90
C LEU A 3 -7.82 28.24 3.40
N ILE A 4 -6.65 28.77 3.77
CA ILE A 4 -5.52 27.94 4.16
C ILE A 4 -5.78 27.16 5.45
N PRO A 5 -6.24 27.78 6.56
CA PRO A 5 -6.59 27.06 7.78
C PRO A 5 -7.71 26.03 7.56
N GLN A 6 -8.74 26.38 6.77
CA GLN A 6 -9.84 25.46 6.47
C GLN A 6 -9.37 24.25 5.67
N LEU A 7 -8.53 24.47 4.66
CA LEU A 7 -7.96 23.40 3.86
C LEU A 7 -7.07 22.48 4.72
N ARG A 8 -6.20 23.05 5.57
CA ARG A 8 -5.38 22.29 6.51
C ARG A 8 -6.24 21.45 7.45
N ALA A 9 -7.24 22.05 8.09
CA ALA A 9 -8.14 21.34 9.00
C ALA A 9 -8.86 20.18 8.31
N SER A 10 -9.36 20.38 7.09
CA SER A 10 -10.02 19.35 6.31
C SER A 10 -9.10 18.18 5.95
N LEU A 11 -7.82 18.45 5.62
CA LEU A 11 -6.83 17.41 5.30
C LEU A 11 -6.44 16.60 6.55
N LEU A 12 -6.26 17.26 7.68
CA LEU A 12 -5.97 16.58 8.96
C LEU A 12 -7.18 15.75 9.45
N ALA A 13 -8.40 16.23 9.24
CA ALA A 13 -9.61 15.48 9.61
C ALA A 13 -9.75 14.14 8.88
N ILE A 14 -9.17 14.01 7.69
CA ILE A 14 -9.11 12.74 6.95
C ILE A 14 -7.79 11.98 7.17
N SER A 15 -7.10 12.28 8.28
CA SER A 15 -5.87 11.60 8.72
C SER A 15 -4.69 11.68 7.75
N LEU A 16 -4.63 12.65 6.87
CA LEU A 16 -3.48 12.85 5.99
C LEU A 16 -2.29 13.44 6.74
N PRO A 17 -1.04 13.21 6.26
CA PRO A 17 0.14 13.86 6.80
C PRO A 17 0.00 15.38 6.76
N ALA A 18 0.50 16.07 7.79
CA ALA A 18 0.35 17.53 7.92
C ALA A 18 1.01 18.26 6.73
N PRO A 19 0.24 19.02 5.93
CA PRO A 19 0.78 19.77 4.81
C PRO A 19 1.54 21.02 5.29
N SER A 20 2.60 21.42 4.59
CA SER A 20 3.32 22.65 4.87
C SER A 20 2.46 23.89 4.50
N THR A 21 2.70 24.99 5.20
CA THR A 21 2.01 26.26 4.87
C THR A 21 2.38 26.75 3.47
N ALA A 22 3.65 26.60 3.07
CA ALA A 22 4.12 26.99 1.75
C ALA A 22 3.38 26.23 0.62
N PHE A 23 3.21 24.92 0.78
CA PHE A 23 2.43 24.11 -0.16
C PHE A 23 0.98 24.58 -0.28
N LEU A 24 0.31 24.80 0.85
CA LEU A 24 -1.09 25.27 0.84
C LEU A 24 -1.23 26.64 0.22
N THR A 25 -0.32 27.57 0.51
CA THR A 25 -0.31 28.90 -0.10
C THR A 25 -0.15 28.81 -1.61
N THR A 26 0.81 28.04 -2.09
CA THR A 26 1.04 27.81 -3.53
C THR A 26 -0.18 27.18 -4.20
N LEU A 27 -0.83 26.24 -3.52
CA LEU A 27 -2.02 25.57 -4.07
C LEU A 27 -3.20 26.53 -4.21
N VAL A 28 -3.49 27.35 -3.20
CA VAL A 28 -4.56 28.35 -3.23
C VAL A 28 -4.27 29.43 -4.26
N ALA A 29 -3.02 29.90 -4.36
CA ALA A 29 -2.61 30.93 -5.31
C ALA A 29 -2.46 30.42 -6.76
N SER A 30 -2.62 29.13 -7.02
CA SER A 30 -2.41 28.53 -8.36
C SER A 30 -3.35 29.05 -9.43
N ARG A 31 -4.50 29.59 -9.05
CA ARG A 31 -5.51 30.20 -9.93
C ARG A 31 -6.12 31.43 -9.29
N SER A 32 -6.53 32.40 -10.13
CA SER A 32 -7.29 33.58 -9.72
C SER A 32 -8.58 33.66 -10.55
N PRO A 33 -9.80 33.58 -9.93
CA PRO A 33 -10.02 33.34 -8.49
C PRO A 33 -9.61 31.94 -8.02
N PRO A 34 -9.37 31.74 -6.71
CA PRO A 34 -8.96 30.45 -6.18
C PRO A 34 -10.06 29.39 -6.40
N PRO A 35 -9.68 28.11 -6.65
CA PRO A 35 -10.63 27.03 -6.82
C PRO A 35 -11.50 26.79 -5.57
N PRO A 36 -12.68 26.19 -5.70
CA PRO A 36 -13.53 25.82 -4.57
C PRO A 36 -12.79 24.89 -3.60
N LEU A 37 -13.08 24.99 -2.30
CA LEU A 37 -12.45 24.20 -1.24
C LEU A 37 -12.44 22.68 -1.52
N PRO A 38 -13.51 22.02 -2.01
CA PRO A 38 -13.47 20.60 -2.35
C PRO A 38 -12.42 20.24 -3.42
N SER A 39 -12.24 21.07 -4.44
CA SER A 39 -11.22 20.88 -5.48
C SER A 39 -9.81 21.03 -4.91
N LEU A 40 -9.60 22.00 -4.01
CA LEU A 40 -8.33 22.18 -3.31
C LEU A 40 -8.01 20.97 -2.44
N ILE A 41 -8.99 20.44 -1.70
CA ILE A 41 -8.82 19.23 -0.87
C ILE A 41 -8.46 18.03 -1.76
N ALA A 42 -9.16 17.81 -2.86
CA ALA A 42 -8.89 16.70 -3.77
C ALA A 42 -7.47 16.77 -4.36
N THR A 43 -7.06 17.97 -4.82
CA THR A 43 -5.74 18.21 -5.39
C THR A 43 -4.63 18.05 -4.33
N ALA A 44 -4.83 18.61 -3.14
CA ALA A 44 -3.90 18.48 -2.04
C ALA A 44 -3.72 17.01 -1.63
N LYS A 45 -4.84 16.28 -1.44
CA LYS A 45 -4.83 14.86 -1.13
C LYS A 45 -4.06 14.05 -2.16
N ALA A 46 -4.31 14.24 -3.46
CA ALA A 46 -3.61 13.54 -4.53
C ALA A 46 -2.10 13.75 -4.46
N ARG A 47 -1.65 15.02 -4.27
CA ARG A 47 -0.22 15.36 -4.17
C ARG A 47 0.43 14.80 -2.91
N LEU A 48 -0.23 14.90 -1.75
CA LEU A 48 0.28 14.38 -0.48
C LEU A 48 0.40 12.85 -0.49
N LEU A 49 -0.53 12.15 -1.15
CA LEU A 49 -0.49 10.69 -1.26
C LEU A 49 0.54 10.20 -2.30
N ALA A 50 0.93 11.03 -3.25
CA ALA A 50 1.93 10.70 -4.27
C ALA A 50 3.37 11.11 -3.87
N CYS A 51 3.57 11.89 -2.79
CA CYS A 51 4.90 12.33 -2.38
C CYS A 51 5.66 11.24 -1.61
N ASP A 52 7.00 11.34 -1.60
CA ASP A 52 7.84 10.57 -0.68
C ASP A 52 7.81 11.20 0.72
N LEU A 53 7.44 10.41 1.75
CA LEU A 53 7.42 10.89 3.13
C LEU A 53 8.81 11.24 3.67
N ALA A 54 9.85 10.54 3.20
CA ALA A 54 11.23 10.76 3.66
C ALA A 54 11.91 11.94 2.96
N ALA A 55 11.40 12.32 1.78
CA ALA A 55 11.90 13.47 1.01
C ALA A 55 10.73 14.32 0.47
N PRO A 56 9.93 14.94 1.36
CA PRO A 56 8.64 15.50 0.99
C PRO A 56 8.69 16.81 0.18
N ALA A 57 9.86 17.24 -0.29
CA ALA A 57 10.04 18.39 -1.17
C ALA A 57 9.18 19.62 -0.80
N ALA A 58 9.18 20.05 0.45
CA ALA A 58 8.39 21.14 1.01
C ALA A 58 6.85 20.94 0.99
N LEU A 59 6.33 19.76 0.61
CA LEU A 59 4.88 19.50 0.64
C LEU A 59 4.37 19.27 2.06
N LEU A 60 5.18 18.66 2.93
CA LEU A 60 4.82 18.28 4.28
C LEU A 60 5.51 19.18 5.32
N ASP A 61 4.86 19.32 6.47
CA ASP A 61 5.43 19.97 7.64
C ASP A 61 6.23 18.93 8.45
N ALA A 62 7.55 18.89 8.25
CA ALA A 62 8.44 17.93 8.90
C ALA A 62 8.40 17.99 10.44
N ALA A 63 8.10 19.19 11.01
CA ALA A 63 8.01 19.36 12.46
C ALA A 63 6.75 18.66 13.04
N MET A 64 5.71 18.49 12.24
CA MET A 64 4.44 17.87 12.62
C MET A 64 4.38 16.38 12.31
N LEU A 65 5.42 15.80 11.70
CA LEU A 65 5.46 14.39 11.34
C LEU A 65 6.24 13.57 12.37
N PRO A 66 5.55 12.75 13.19
CA PRO A 66 6.21 11.84 14.10
C PRO A 66 6.95 10.73 13.34
N ALA A 67 8.17 10.43 13.76
CA ALA A 67 8.91 9.26 13.29
C ALA A 67 8.65 8.05 14.20
N LEU A 68 8.99 6.87 13.72
CA LEU A 68 9.00 5.63 14.49
C LEU A 68 10.04 5.74 15.63
N PRO A 69 9.68 5.38 16.88
CA PRO A 69 10.62 5.46 18.01
C PRO A 69 11.74 4.42 17.85
N ALA A 70 13.01 4.84 17.81
CA ALA A 70 14.14 3.94 17.66
C ALA A 70 14.17 2.81 18.72
N ALA A 71 13.83 3.12 19.97
CA ALA A 71 13.76 2.13 21.03
C ALA A 71 12.70 1.04 20.81
N ALA A 72 11.59 1.36 20.15
CA ALA A 72 10.56 0.36 19.80
C ALA A 72 10.98 -0.50 18.60
N MET A 73 11.87 0.03 17.75
CA MET A 73 12.36 -0.66 16.54
C MET A 73 13.56 -1.58 16.84
N ALA A 74 14.11 -1.56 18.04
CA ALA A 74 15.23 -2.41 18.41
C ALA A 74 14.80 -3.89 18.45
N ALA A 75 15.63 -4.78 17.86
CA ALA A 75 15.32 -6.21 17.76
C ALA A 75 15.33 -6.93 19.13
N ASP A 76 16.01 -6.37 20.12
CA ASP A 76 16.08 -6.86 21.48
C ASP A 76 14.89 -6.39 22.35
N ALA A 77 14.16 -5.35 21.92
CA ALA A 77 12.95 -4.92 22.61
C ALA A 77 11.88 -6.00 22.51
N SER A 78 11.43 -6.53 23.65
CA SER A 78 10.44 -7.61 23.70
C SER A 78 9.12 -7.20 23.06
N SER A 79 8.56 -6.08 23.50
CA SER A 79 7.41 -5.40 22.88
C SER A 79 7.29 -3.96 23.37
N ALA A 80 6.77 -3.09 22.52
CA ALA A 80 6.46 -1.70 22.83
C ALA A 80 5.16 -1.30 22.13
N ARG A 81 4.55 -0.20 22.56
CA ARG A 81 3.40 0.40 21.88
C ARG A 81 3.77 1.78 21.38
N LEU A 82 3.28 2.14 20.20
CA LEU A 82 3.43 3.50 19.72
C LEU A 82 2.65 4.45 20.62
N SER A 83 3.29 5.52 21.11
CA SER A 83 2.68 6.52 21.98
C SER A 83 1.83 7.55 21.23
N ARG A 84 1.99 7.63 19.92
CA ARG A 84 1.30 8.57 19.02
C ARG A 84 1.12 7.97 17.63
N ASP A 85 0.26 8.60 16.85
CA ASP A 85 0.03 8.25 15.46
C ASP A 85 1.27 8.51 14.62
N VAL A 86 1.64 7.59 13.73
CA VAL A 86 2.82 7.71 12.85
C VAL A 86 2.41 7.42 11.42
N HIS A 87 2.70 8.35 10.52
CA HIS A 87 2.54 8.12 9.08
C HIS A 87 3.73 7.34 8.54
N VAL A 88 3.43 6.32 7.74
CA VAL A 88 4.42 5.48 7.07
C VAL A 88 4.05 5.28 5.61
N GLN A 89 5.01 4.89 4.79
CA GLN A 89 4.80 4.51 3.40
C GLN A 89 5.30 3.09 3.13
N VAL A 90 4.64 2.40 2.21
CA VAL A 90 4.98 1.03 1.84
C VAL A 90 6.12 1.01 0.84
N LEU A 91 7.18 0.26 1.14
CA LEU A 91 8.31 0.02 0.23
C LEU A 91 8.24 -1.36 -0.44
N ASP A 92 7.66 -2.34 0.25
CA ASP A 92 7.54 -3.72 -0.26
C ASP A 92 6.33 -4.42 0.35
N VAL A 93 5.78 -5.39 -0.37
CA VAL A 93 4.71 -6.27 0.10
C VAL A 93 4.99 -7.70 -0.35
N GLU A 94 4.95 -8.65 0.59
CA GLU A 94 5.19 -10.07 0.36
C GLU A 94 4.02 -10.89 0.92
N ASN A 95 3.58 -11.88 0.16
CA ASN A 95 2.60 -12.86 0.64
C ASN A 95 3.35 -13.98 1.37
N LEU A 96 3.06 -14.19 2.64
CA LEU A 96 3.67 -15.24 3.47
C LEU A 96 2.92 -16.58 3.39
N SER A 97 1.71 -16.58 2.85
CA SER A 97 0.85 -17.77 2.77
C SER A 97 1.07 -18.62 1.53
N VAL A 98 1.88 -18.14 0.59
CA VAL A 98 2.23 -18.86 -0.65
C VAL A 98 3.75 -18.98 -0.73
N SER A 99 4.24 -20.16 -1.09
CA SER A 99 5.69 -20.38 -1.22
C SER A 99 6.28 -19.46 -2.29
N ARG A 100 7.55 -19.11 -2.17
CA ARG A 100 8.23 -18.30 -3.19
C ARG A 100 8.30 -19.00 -4.54
N TRP A 101 8.42 -20.32 -4.54
CA TRP A 101 8.38 -21.11 -5.76
C TRP A 101 7.05 -21.00 -6.48
N ASP A 102 5.94 -21.16 -5.76
CA ASP A 102 4.60 -21.03 -6.35
C ASP A 102 4.38 -19.61 -6.89
N GLN A 103 4.89 -18.58 -6.19
CA GLN A 103 4.82 -17.19 -6.65
C GLN A 103 5.65 -16.97 -7.93
N ILE A 104 6.82 -17.60 -8.05
CA ILE A 104 7.67 -17.54 -9.27
C ILE A 104 6.94 -18.23 -10.42
N GLU A 105 6.46 -19.45 -10.21
CA GLU A 105 5.74 -20.23 -11.23
C GLU A 105 4.52 -19.48 -11.76
N GLU A 106 3.73 -18.88 -10.87
CA GLU A 106 2.59 -18.07 -11.24
C GLU A 106 2.98 -16.85 -12.09
N LEU A 107 4.03 -16.12 -11.69
CA LEU A 107 4.52 -14.96 -12.45
C LEU A 107 5.06 -15.36 -13.81
N GLU A 108 5.76 -16.50 -13.92
CA GLU A 108 6.26 -17.03 -15.19
C GLU A 108 5.13 -17.52 -16.10
N ALA A 109 4.11 -18.20 -15.53
CA ALA A 109 2.94 -18.64 -16.29
C ALA A 109 2.18 -17.44 -16.87
N VAL A 110 2.06 -16.34 -16.10
CA VAL A 110 1.50 -15.08 -16.60
C VAL A 110 2.37 -14.46 -17.71
N ALA A 111 3.69 -14.48 -17.56
CA ALA A 111 4.62 -13.94 -18.56
C ALA A 111 4.59 -14.73 -19.86
N ARG A 112 4.40 -16.07 -19.79
CA ARG A 112 4.23 -16.94 -20.96
C ARG A 112 2.84 -16.87 -21.61
N GLY A 113 1.89 -16.15 -21.00
CA GLY A 113 0.51 -16.06 -21.48
C GLY A 113 -0.34 -17.32 -21.22
N GLU A 114 0.16 -18.27 -20.43
CA GLU A 114 -0.55 -19.51 -20.08
C GLU A 114 -1.70 -19.25 -19.10
N ARG A 115 -1.62 -18.16 -18.35
CA ARG A 115 -2.67 -17.66 -17.45
C ARG A 115 -2.90 -16.17 -17.69
N THR A 116 -4.12 -15.80 -17.98
CA THR A 116 -4.53 -14.41 -17.86
C THR A 116 -4.64 -14.07 -16.37
N ARG A 117 -4.02 -12.98 -15.93
CA ARG A 117 -4.16 -12.49 -14.56
C ARG A 117 -5.65 -12.42 -14.21
N GLY A 118 -6.14 -13.40 -13.45
CA GLY A 118 -7.49 -13.39 -12.87
C GLY A 118 -8.57 -14.26 -13.52
N ARG A 119 -8.25 -15.07 -14.51
CA ARG A 119 -9.23 -16.03 -15.04
C ARG A 119 -8.71 -17.46 -14.86
N GLN A 120 -9.25 -18.16 -13.88
CA GLN A 120 -9.10 -19.61 -13.79
C GLN A 120 -9.87 -20.20 -14.98
N VAL A 121 -9.15 -20.72 -15.98
CA VAL A 121 -9.77 -21.51 -17.04
C VAL A 121 -10.14 -22.85 -16.42
N VAL A 122 -11.38 -23.00 -15.98
CA VAL A 122 -11.93 -24.31 -15.69
C VAL A 122 -12.00 -25.03 -17.05
N ARG A 123 -11.09 -25.99 -17.29
CA ARG A 123 -11.26 -26.94 -18.39
C ARG A 123 -12.45 -27.80 -18.04
N VAL A 124 -13.61 -27.46 -18.58
CA VAL A 124 -14.74 -28.39 -18.63
C VAL A 124 -14.30 -29.51 -19.56
N ALA A 125 -14.09 -30.69 -19.02
CA ALA A 125 -13.94 -31.88 -19.83
C ALA A 125 -15.19 -32.01 -20.72
N ALA A 126 -15.00 -32.06 -22.04
CA ALA A 126 -16.07 -32.27 -22.98
C ALA A 126 -16.69 -33.65 -22.74
N GLY A 127 -17.95 -33.65 -22.35
CA GLY A 127 -18.74 -34.87 -22.19
C GLY A 127 -20.12 -34.57 -21.70
N ALA A 128 -21.06 -34.72 -22.62
CA ALA A 128 -22.54 -34.90 -22.49
C ALA A 128 -23.39 -33.62 -22.40
N ASP A 129 -24.25 -33.55 -23.38
CA ASP A 129 -25.44 -32.77 -23.63
C ASP A 129 -26.30 -32.43 -22.40
N ASP A 130 -26.74 -31.18 -22.27
CA ASP A 130 -28.16 -30.83 -22.22
C ASP A 130 -28.40 -29.31 -22.22
N ASP A 131 -29.46 -28.94 -22.91
CA ASP A 131 -30.00 -27.60 -23.09
C ASP A 131 -30.34 -26.88 -21.77
N ALA A 132 -29.86 -25.65 -21.54
CA ALA A 132 -30.56 -24.67 -20.71
C ALA A 132 -30.08 -23.22 -20.99
N ALA A 133 -31.05 -22.39 -21.23
CA ALA A 133 -31.05 -20.99 -21.62
C ALA A 133 -29.97 -20.10 -20.98
N VAL A 134 -29.24 -19.37 -21.85
CA VAL A 134 -28.27 -18.33 -21.49
C VAL A 134 -29.01 -17.01 -21.29
N ALA A 135 -28.94 -16.46 -20.07
CA ALA A 135 -29.22 -15.04 -19.82
C ALA A 135 -27.97 -14.21 -20.14
N PRO A 136 -28.08 -13.02 -20.73
CA PRO A 136 -26.93 -12.20 -21.11
C PRO A 136 -26.35 -11.51 -19.87
N ASP A 137 -25.17 -11.94 -19.45
CA ASP A 137 -24.38 -11.28 -18.41
C ASP A 137 -23.74 -10.02 -18.98
N ASN A 138 -24.08 -8.90 -18.38
CA ASN A 138 -23.60 -7.56 -18.69
C ASN A 138 -22.20 -7.37 -18.03
N ASP A 139 -21.15 -7.88 -18.68
CA ASP A 139 -19.77 -7.81 -18.20
C ASP A 139 -19.09 -6.54 -18.71
N GLY A 140 -19.23 -5.45 -17.94
CA GLY A 140 -18.38 -4.27 -18.10
C GLY A 140 -16.92 -4.61 -17.77
N PRO A 141 -15.92 -3.83 -18.25
CA PRO A 141 -14.51 -4.16 -18.10
C PRO A 141 -14.10 -4.13 -16.62
N ARG A 142 -14.08 -5.29 -15.97
CA ARG A 142 -13.56 -5.46 -14.61
C ARG A 142 -12.09 -5.07 -14.59
N SER A 143 -11.77 -4.14 -13.71
CA SER A 143 -10.45 -3.55 -13.50
C SER A 143 -9.37 -4.62 -13.32
N ARG A 144 -8.17 -4.37 -13.88
CA ARG A 144 -6.93 -5.16 -13.67
C ARG A 144 -6.60 -5.45 -12.19
N ARG A 145 -7.29 -4.80 -11.24
CA ARG A 145 -7.14 -4.97 -9.79
C ARG A 145 -7.68 -6.30 -9.27
N ASP A 146 -8.73 -6.85 -9.88
CA ASP A 146 -9.41 -8.06 -9.38
C ASP A 146 -8.64 -9.34 -9.72
N ALA A 147 -7.75 -9.27 -10.70
CA ALA A 147 -7.02 -10.41 -11.22
C ALA A 147 -5.86 -10.90 -10.32
N VAL A 148 -5.24 -9.99 -9.58
CA VAL A 148 -4.10 -10.31 -8.69
C VAL A 148 -4.59 -10.74 -7.29
N ALA A 149 -5.83 -10.40 -6.95
CA ALA A 149 -6.46 -10.79 -5.68
C ALA A 149 -6.81 -12.30 -5.61
N ALA A 150 -6.87 -12.98 -6.75
CA ALA A 150 -7.23 -14.40 -6.81
C ALA A 150 -6.14 -15.36 -6.30
N VAL A 151 -4.87 -14.91 -6.25
CA VAL A 151 -3.73 -15.74 -5.78
C VAL A 151 -3.60 -15.70 -4.25
N ALA A 152 -4.12 -14.68 -3.59
CA ALA A 152 -4.16 -14.61 -2.13
C ALA A 152 -5.54 -15.05 -1.66
N GLY A 153 -5.67 -16.27 -1.15
CA GLY A 153 -6.89 -16.72 -0.48
C GLY A 153 -7.37 -15.71 0.57
N PRO A 154 -8.64 -15.78 1.00
CA PRO A 154 -9.22 -14.83 1.96
C PRO A 154 -8.46 -14.75 3.30
N SER A 155 -7.65 -15.76 3.62
CA SER A 155 -6.83 -15.86 4.84
C SER A 155 -5.34 -15.57 4.62
N ALA A 156 -4.93 -15.03 3.48
CA ALA A 156 -3.52 -14.75 3.22
C ALA A 156 -2.96 -13.68 4.19
N THR A 157 -1.79 -13.97 4.76
CA THR A 157 -1.04 -13.06 5.63
C THR A 157 0.07 -12.40 4.83
N HIS A 158 0.23 -11.10 4.99
CA HIS A 158 1.25 -10.33 4.28
C HIS A 158 2.26 -9.72 5.25
N ARG A 159 3.50 -9.64 4.74
CA ARG A 159 4.57 -8.85 5.33
C ARG A 159 4.79 -7.62 4.46
N LEU A 160 4.96 -6.47 5.11
CA LEU A 160 5.30 -5.23 4.45
C LEU A 160 6.67 -4.73 4.94
N VAL A 161 7.33 -3.95 4.11
CA VAL A 161 8.40 -3.06 4.53
C VAL A 161 7.84 -1.65 4.54
N LEU A 162 7.83 -1.03 5.70
CA LEU A 162 7.34 0.33 5.90
C LEU A 162 8.50 1.28 6.13
N GLN A 163 8.32 2.54 5.73
CA GLN A 163 9.28 3.61 5.95
C GLN A 163 8.57 4.82 6.55
N ASP A 164 9.19 5.44 7.54
CA ASP A 164 8.70 6.68 8.15
C ASP A 164 9.24 7.95 7.46
N CYS A 165 8.88 9.11 7.99
CA CYS A 165 9.29 10.42 7.47
C CYS A 165 10.80 10.72 7.63
N ARG A 166 11.56 9.93 8.40
CA ARG A 166 13.01 10.04 8.56
C ARG A 166 13.79 9.02 7.73
N GLY A 167 13.08 8.20 6.94
CA GLY A 167 13.70 7.13 6.16
C GLY A 167 13.96 5.84 6.93
N ASN A 168 13.56 5.75 8.21
CA ASN A 168 13.68 4.53 8.99
C ASN A 168 12.79 3.45 8.39
N ARG A 169 13.36 2.26 8.16
CA ARG A 169 12.64 1.11 7.61
C ARG A 169 12.33 0.11 8.71
N VAL A 170 11.15 -0.50 8.63
CA VAL A 170 10.68 -1.50 9.57
C VAL A 170 9.86 -2.55 8.87
N TYR A 171 9.96 -3.79 9.33
CA TYR A 171 9.03 -4.85 8.92
C TYR A 171 7.69 -4.67 9.63
N ALA A 172 6.62 -4.98 8.91
CA ALA A 172 5.29 -5.04 9.47
C ALA A 172 4.59 -6.32 9.01
N VAL A 173 3.84 -6.96 9.88
CA VAL A 173 3.13 -8.21 9.60
C VAL A 173 1.67 -8.05 10.02
N GLU A 174 0.74 -8.53 9.19
CA GLU A 174 -0.66 -8.62 9.55
C GLU A 174 -0.84 -9.62 10.70
N LEU A 175 -1.18 -9.13 11.90
CA LEU A 175 -1.61 -9.98 13.01
C LEU A 175 -3.07 -10.40 12.82
N ARG A 176 -3.89 -9.51 12.26
CA ARG A 176 -5.25 -9.74 11.83
C ARG A 176 -5.42 -9.19 10.41
N ARG A 177 -6.19 -9.89 9.61
CA ARG A 177 -6.41 -9.56 8.21
C ARG A 177 -6.92 -8.13 8.01
N ILE A 178 -6.26 -7.40 7.10
CA ILE A 178 -6.67 -6.08 6.63
C ILE A 178 -6.96 -6.20 5.13
N ASP A 179 -8.22 -6.12 4.73
CA ASP A 179 -8.67 -6.45 3.36
C ASP A 179 -8.01 -5.61 2.27
N ARG A 180 -7.55 -4.41 2.60
CA ARG A 180 -6.84 -3.52 1.68
C ARG A 180 -5.37 -3.87 1.51
N ILE A 181 -4.79 -4.71 2.37
CA ILE A 181 -3.40 -5.15 2.27
C ILE A 181 -3.32 -6.42 1.43
N GLY A 182 -2.41 -6.43 0.48
CA GLY A 182 -2.13 -7.59 -0.36
C GLY A 182 -1.47 -7.24 -1.68
N ILE A 183 -0.91 -8.26 -2.32
CA ILE A 183 -0.33 -8.12 -3.64
C ILE A 183 -1.44 -7.76 -4.64
N GLY A 184 -1.22 -6.69 -5.41
CA GLY A 184 -2.21 -6.13 -6.33
C GLY A 184 -3.26 -5.23 -5.70
N LYS A 185 -3.34 -5.18 -4.37
CA LYS A 185 -4.19 -4.25 -3.61
C LYS A 185 -3.39 -3.09 -3.05
N THR A 186 -2.24 -3.39 -2.42
CA THR A 186 -1.33 -2.40 -1.85
C THR A 186 -0.39 -1.88 -2.92
N ASN A 187 -0.28 -0.57 -3.06
CA ASN A 187 0.67 0.05 -3.97
C ASN A 187 1.98 0.38 -3.24
N ILE A 188 3.10 0.36 -3.97
CA ILE A 188 4.36 0.87 -3.43
C ILE A 188 4.31 2.40 -3.36
N GLY A 189 4.76 2.95 -2.22
CA GLY A 189 4.58 4.36 -1.88
C GLY A 189 3.20 4.69 -1.28
N GLU A 190 2.30 3.70 -1.10
CA GLU A 190 1.03 3.89 -0.40
C GLU A 190 1.26 4.38 1.03
N LYS A 191 0.47 5.38 1.45
CA LYS A 191 0.54 5.93 2.81
C LYS A 191 -0.39 5.17 3.74
N MET A 192 0.11 4.91 4.93
CA MET A 192 -0.66 4.29 6.03
C MET A 192 -0.47 5.11 7.31
N LEU A 193 -1.50 5.17 8.12
CA LEU A 193 -1.43 5.70 9.46
C LEU A 193 -1.39 4.55 10.46
N LEU A 194 -0.30 4.45 11.21
CA LEU A 194 -0.19 3.60 12.40
C LEU A 194 -0.67 4.41 13.59
N ARG A 195 -1.75 3.97 14.22
CA ARG A 195 -2.36 4.69 15.36
C ARG A 195 -1.56 4.46 16.63
N ALA A 196 -1.68 5.38 17.56
CA ALA A 196 -1.24 5.18 18.94
C ALA A 196 -1.80 3.86 19.49
N GLY A 197 -0.97 3.13 20.24
CA GLY A 197 -1.31 1.77 20.71
C GLY A 197 -0.90 0.63 19.78
N THR A 198 -0.49 0.91 18.53
CA THR A 198 0.07 -0.12 17.64
C THR A 198 1.23 -0.83 18.34
N VAL A 199 1.17 -2.15 18.36
CA VAL A 199 2.21 -2.99 18.97
C VAL A 199 3.38 -3.17 18.03
N VAL A 200 4.57 -3.00 18.56
CA VAL A 200 5.83 -3.34 17.90
C VAL A 200 6.52 -4.39 18.76
N ALA A 201 6.82 -5.54 18.18
CA ALA A 201 7.47 -6.63 18.88
C ALA A 201 8.76 -7.02 18.13
N ARG A 202 9.89 -7.01 18.85
CA ARG A 202 11.21 -7.36 18.28
C ARG A 202 11.51 -6.65 16.96
N GLY A 203 11.26 -5.34 16.90
CA GLY A 203 11.49 -4.53 15.72
C GLY A 203 10.49 -4.77 14.56
N THR A 204 9.40 -5.49 14.81
CA THR A 204 8.35 -5.74 13.80
C THR A 204 7.02 -5.12 14.25
N VAL A 205 6.41 -4.33 13.39
CA VAL A 205 5.08 -3.74 13.63
C VAL A 205 4.00 -4.80 13.40
N LEU A 206 3.10 -4.96 14.37
CA LEU A 206 1.97 -5.88 14.27
C LEU A 206 0.72 -5.11 13.84
N LEU A 207 0.27 -5.38 12.61
CA LEU A 207 -0.83 -4.65 11.99
C LEU A 207 -2.17 -5.31 12.34
N THR A 208 -3.12 -4.48 12.75
CA THR A 208 -4.52 -4.87 12.91
C THR A 208 -5.43 -3.84 12.27
N PRO A 209 -6.69 -4.18 11.90
CA PRO A 209 -7.62 -3.22 11.29
C PRO A 209 -7.88 -1.98 12.17
N GLU A 210 -7.76 -2.12 13.48
CA GLU A 210 -8.01 -1.03 14.44
C GLU A 210 -6.84 -0.03 14.50
N THR A 211 -5.62 -0.52 14.30
CA THR A 211 -4.39 0.27 14.50
C THR A 211 -3.71 0.69 13.21
N CYS A 212 -4.08 0.10 12.07
CA CYS A 212 -3.52 0.44 10.76
C CYS A 212 -4.63 0.96 9.84
N LEU A 213 -4.51 2.22 9.42
CA LEU A 213 -5.42 2.85 8.47
C LEU A 213 -4.71 3.07 7.13
N PRO A 214 -4.98 2.26 6.09
CA PRO A 214 -4.48 2.52 4.74
C PRO A 214 -5.13 3.80 4.18
N LEU A 215 -4.30 4.80 3.86
CA LEU A 215 -4.74 6.09 3.32
C LEU A 215 -4.79 6.09 1.79
N GLY A 216 -4.06 5.15 1.18
CA GLY A 216 -3.93 5.04 -0.26
C GLY A 216 -2.74 5.82 -0.82
N GLY A 217 -2.79 6.08 -2.12
CA GLY A 217 -1.72 6.72 -2.85
C GLY A 217 -0.75 5.73 -3.49
N ARG A 218 0.19 6.27 -4.26
CA ARG A 218 1.23 5.51 -4.96
C ARG A 218 2.33 6.46 -5.39
N ILE A 219 3.58 6.02 -5.31
CA ILE A 219 4.69 6.66 -6.00
C ILE A 219 4.95 5.86 -7.27
N GLU A 220 4.56 6.42 -8.42
CA GLU A 220 4.49 5.69 -9.69
C GLU A 220 5.80 5.00 -10.04
N ALA A 221 6.91 5.74 -10.07
CA ALA A 221 8.23 5.20 -10.41
C ALA A 221 8.67 4.05 -9.49
N TRP A 222 8.32 4.11 -8.20
CA TRP A 222 8.65 3.04 -7.26
C TRP A 222 7.80 1.79 -7.50
N HIS A 223 6.51 2.01 -7.78
CA HIS A 223 5.58 0.91 -8.01
C HIS A 223 5.91 0.15 -9.29
N GLU A 224 6.25 0.87 -10.37
CA GLU A 224 6.67 0.30 -11.64
C GLU A 224 7.96 -0.50 -11.48
N ALA A 225 9.00 0.09 -10.90
CA ALA A 225 10.28 -0.59 -10.65
C ALA A 225 10.11 -1.82 -9.74
N TRP A 226 9.23 -1.75 -8.73
CA TRP A 226 8.92 -2.89 -7.86
C TRP A 226 8.22 -4.01 -8.63
N ALA A 227 7.25 -3.67 -9.48
CA ALA A 227 6.49 -4.64 -10.26
C ALA A 227 7.37 -5.36 -11.29
N GLU A 228 8.23 -4.62 -11.99
CA GLU A 228 9.17 -5.15 -12.99
C GLU A 228 10.22 -6.08 -12.36
N SER A 229 10.79 -5.65 -11.24
CA SER A 229 11.86 -6.42 -10.57
C SER A 229 11.36 -7.58 -9.71
N ARG A 230 10.05 -7.74 -9.51
CA ARG A 230 9.47 -8.69 -8.56
C ARG A 230 9.87 -10.14 -8.83
N LEU A 231 9.76 -10.60 -10.07
CA LEU A 231 10.11 -11.96 -10.47
C LEU A 231 11.60 -12.24 -10.20
N GLN A 232 12.48 -11.31 -10.60
CA GLN A 232 13.92 -11.47 -10.40
C GLN A 232 14.27 -11.51 -8.91
N ARG A 233 13.73 -10.61 -8.09
CA ARG A 233 13.97 -10.62 -6.64
C ARG A 233 13.51 -11.91 -5.96
N LEU A 234 12.39 -12.50 -6.38
CA LEU A 234 11.95 -13.81 -5.86
C LEU A 234 12.94 -14.92 -6.24
N LYS A 235 13.41 -14.94 -7.49
CA LYS A 235 14.44 -15.91 -7.95
C LYS A 235 15.75 -15.77 -7.20
N ASP A 236 16.23 -14.55 -6.98
CA ASP A 236 17.49 -14.28 -6.25
C ASP A 236 17.42 -14.80 -4.80
N VAL A 237 16.28 -14.60 -4.13
CA VAL A 237 16.10 -15.09 -2.76
C VAL A 237 16.05 -16.62 -2.69
N VAL A 238 15.47 -17.28 -3.69
CA VAL A 238 15.40 -18.75 -3.76
C VAL A 238 16.75 -19.32 -4.18
N GLY A 239 17.41 -18.74 -5.19
CA GLY A 239 18.73 -19.18 -5.68
C GLY A 239 19.86 -18.97 -4.66
N GLY A 240 19.87 -17.85 -3.93
CA GLY A 240 20.88 -17.54 -2.93
C GLY A 240 20.87 -18.45 -1.68
N ARG A 241 19.83 -19.28 -1.50
CA ARG A 241 19.79 -20.31 -0.43
C ARG A 241 20.52 -21.61 -0.77
N HIS A 242 20.88 -21.81 -2.03
CA HIS A 242 21.59 -23.02 -2.46
C HIS A 242 23.12 -22.90 -2.40
N THR A 243 23.67 -21.74 -2.03
CA THR A 243 25.11 -21.44 -1.97
C THR A 243 25.66 -21.33 -0.54
N ARG A 244 25.01 -21.98 0.47
CA ARG A 244 25.55 -22.10 1.82
C ARG A 244 25.58 -23.56 2.27
#